data_8a4777f02dd7ffa640e4debb6e962383
#
_entry.id   8a4777f02dd7ffa640e4debb6e962383
#
_cell.length_a   1.000
_cell.length_b   1.000
_cell.length_c   1.000
_cell.angle_alpha   90.00
_cell.angle_beta   90.00
_cell.angle_gamma   90.00
#
_symmetry.space_group_name_H-M   'P 1'
#
loop_
_entity.id
_entity.type
_entity.pdbx_description
1 polymer ?
#
loop_
_entity_poly.entity_id
_entity_poly.type
_entity_poly.pdbx_seq_one_letter_code
_entity_poly.pdbx_strand_id
1 'polypeptide(L)'
;IDRFIETGCLREIPDGFARPFLPEERIQMLEAFLPYCHNGVYHMLKAPLDQFPVNLHLCINDQLGFLTFENAAGETLYFIINEPGFLMLFIDYMESLEAKKDSCFFSPEETEKFIQSKIDLLNKK
;
A
#
# COMPACT_ATOMS: atom_id res chain seq x y z
N ILE A 1 1.30 2.32 5.97
CA ILE A 1 0.29 3.32 6.41
C ILE A 1 0.71 4.02 7.72
N ASP A 2 1.20 3.29 8.73
CA ASP A 2 1.54 3.89 10.04
C ASP A 2 2.60 4.99 9.93
N ARG A 3 3.68 4.77 9.16
CA ARG A 3 4.68 5.80 8.90
C ARG A 3 4.06 7.06 8.29
N PHE A 4 3.15 6.89 7.31
CA PHE A 4 2.45 8.03 6.71
C PHE A 4 1.60 8.80 7.73
N ILE A 5 0.91 8.09 8.62
CA ILE A 5 0.10 8.69 9.70
C ILE A 5 0.98 9.45 10.69
N GLU A 6 2.15 8.93 11.01
CA GLU A 6 3.07 9.54 11.98
C GLU A 6 3.84 10.72 11.41
N THR A 7 4.39 10.56 10.20
CA THR A 7 5.37 11.50 9.64
C THR A 7 4.82 12.37 8.51
N GLY A 8 3.73 11.95 7.85
CA GLY A 8 3.24 12.58 6.63
C GLY A 8 4.07 12.25 5.38
N CYS A 9 5.03 11.34 5.49
CA CYS A 9 5.89 10.95 4.37
C CYS A 9 5.36 9.68 3.72
N LEU A 10 5.21 9.71 2.39
CA LEU A 10 4.98 8.50 1.60
C LEU A 10 6.30 7.75 1.46
N ARG A 11 6.24 6.43 1.62
CA ARG A 11 7.42 5.57 1.55
C ARG A 11 8.04 5.54 0.16
N GLU A 12 7.21 5.69 -0.86
CA GLU A 12 7.56 5.66 -2.27
C GLU A 12 8.29 6.92 -2.74
N ILE A 13 8.25 8.00 -1.95
CA ILE A 13 8.92 9.27 -2.25
C ILE A 13 10.16 9.36 -1.37
N PRO A 14 11.37 9.39 -1.96
CA PRO A 14 12.60 9.56 -1.20
C PRO A 14 12.58 10.82 -0.35
N ASP A 15 13.16 10.73 0.85
CA ASP A 15 13.27 11.87 1.76
C ASP A 15 13.95 13.06 1.07
N GLY A 16 13.36 14.24 1.23
CA GLY A 16 13.85 15.48 0.62
C GLY A 16 13.29 15.80 -0.77
N PHE A 17 12.56 14.89 -1.43
CA PHE A 17 11.91 15.17 -2.73
C PHE A 17 10.50 15.74 -2.59
N ALA A 18 9.86 15.55 -1.45
CA ALA A 18 8.58 16.17 -1.15
C ALA A 18 8.53 16.59 0.32
N ARG A 19 7.75 17.63 0.61
CA ARG A 19 7.45 17.96 2.00
C ARG A 19 6.53 16.90 2.61
N PRO A 20 6.61 16.68 3.92
CA PRO A 20 5.60 15.88 4.62
C PRO A 20 4.20 16.45 4.42
N PHE A 21 3.22 15.57 4.24
CA PHE A 21 1.80 15.96 4.19
C PHE A 21 1.34 16.45 5.55
N LEU A 22 0.59 17.56 5.55
CA LEU A 22 -0.06 18.08 6.76
C LEU A 22 -1.14 17.10 7.26
N PRO A 23 -1.53 17.14 8.54
CA PRO A 23 -2.57 16.27 9.07
C PRO A 23 -3.86 16.30 8.25
N GLU A 24 -4.30 17.48 7.84
CA GLU A 24 -5.52 17.67 7.04
C GLU A 24 -5.39 17.03 5.64
N GLU A 25 -4.22 17.14 5.02
CA GLU A 25 -3.94 16.51 3.73
C GLU A 25 -3.92 14.98 3.83
N ARG A 26 -3.39 14.44 4.94
CA ARG A 26 -3.41 12.99 5.22
C ARG A 26 -4.84 12.49 5.39
N ILE A 27 -5.68 13.23 6.11
CA ILE A 27 -7.10 12.91 6.28
C ILE A 27 -7.78 12.88 4.91
N GLN A 28 -7.63 13.92 4.09
CA GLN A 28 -8.21 13.96 2.74
C GLN A 28 -7.78 12.79 1.86
N MET A 29 -6.50 12.40 1.93
CA MET A 29 -6.01 11.22 1.20
C MET A 29 -6.66 9.93 1.70
N LEU A 30 -6.79 9.74 3.00
CA LEU A 30 -7.44 8.56 3.56
C LEU A 30 -8.93 8.51 3.23
N GLU A 31 -9.63 9.63 3.32
CA GLU A 31 -11.04 9.76 2.94
C GLU A 31 -11.27 9.42 1.46
N ALA A 32 -10.32 9.77 0.59
CA ALA A 32 -10.39 9.44 -0.82
C ALA A 32 -10.33 7.93 -1.11
N PHE A 33 -9.80 7.11 -0.19
CA PHE A 33 -9.80 5.65 -0.33
C PHE A 33 -11.11 4.98 0.11
N LEU A 34 -11.88 5.59 1.00
CA LEU A 34 -13.10 4.99 1.56
C LEU A 34 -14.10 4.50 0.49
N PRO A 35 -14.41 5.27 -0.58
CA PRO A 35 -15.31 4.81 -1.63
C PRO A 35 -14.83 3.57 -2.36
N TYR A 36 -13.51 3.34 -2.40
CA TYR A 36 -12.91 2.22 -3.13
C TYR A 36 -12.86 0.92 -2.33
N CYS A 37 -13.14 0.96 -1.01
CA CYS A 37 -13.16 -0.24 -0.18
C CYS A 37 -14.27 -1.21 -0.58
N HIS A 38 -15.42 -0.71 -1.07
CA HIS A 38 -16.60 -1.51 -1.38
C HIS A 38 -16.81 -1.82 -2.87
N ASN A 39 -16.04 -1.19 -3.76
CA ASN A 39 -16.21 -1.37 -5.21
C ASN A 39 -15.23 -2.39 -5.83
N GLY A 40 -14.44 -3.08 -5.01
CA GLY A 40 -13.50 -4.09 -5.46
C GLY A 40 -12.22 -3.56 -6.13
N VAL A 41 -12.00 -2.24 -6.09
CA VAL A 41 -10.79 -1.61 -6.67
C VAL A 41 -9.62 -1.60 -5.68
N TYR A 42 -9.91 -1.52 -4.39
CA TYR A 42 -8.90 -1.48 -3.33
C TYR A 42 -9.06 -2.64 -2.37
N HIS A 43 -8.00 -3.43 -2.23
CA HIS A 43 -7.91 -4.55 -1.30
C HIS A 43 -6.71 -4.38 -0.37
N MET A 44 -6.94 -4.45 0.93
CA MET A 44 -5.87 -4.40 1.92
C MET A 44 -5.47 -5.82 2.34
N LEU A 45 -4.19 -6.14 2.19
CA LEU A 45 -3.63 -7.45 2.55
C LEU A 45 -3.47 -7.57 4.08
N LYS A 46 -3.97 -8.65 4.66
CA LYS A 46 -3.61 -9.14 5.99
C LYS A 46 -2.30 -9.93 5.89
N ALA A 47 -1.17 -9.27 5.77
CA ALA A 47 0.09 -10.01 5.74
C ALA A 47 0.58 -10.23 7.16
N PRO A 48 0.79 -11.47 7.62
CA PRO A 48 1.67 -11.71 8.73
C PRO A 48 3.06 -11.18 8.37
N LEU A 49 3.62 -10.32 9.23
CA LEU A 49 4.91 -9.64 8.99
C LEU A 49 6.08 -10.61 8.73
N ASP A 50 5.93 -11.89 9.11
CA ASP A 50 6.90 -12.95 8.91
C ASP A 50 6.82 -13.63 7.54
N GLN A 51 5.74 -13.44 6.79
CA GLN A 51 5.54 -14.07 5.48
C GLN A 51 5.89 -13.17 4.29
N PHE A 52 6.00 -11.85 4.52
CA PHE A 52 6.36 -10.90 3.48
C PHE A 52 7.57 -10.08 3.92
N PRO A 53 8.56 -9.88 3.04
CA PRO A 53 9.61 -8.92 3.33
C PRO A 53 8.94 -7.56 3.56
N VAL A 54 9.09 -7.04 4.77
CA VAL A 54 8.47 -5.77 5.25
C VAL A 54 8.80 -4.60 4.32
N ASN A 55 9.77 -4.78 3.44
CA ASN A 55 10.44 -3.78 2.65
C ASN A 55 10.21 -3.94 1.14
N LEU A 56 9.19 -4.69 0.75
CA LEU A 56 8.80 -4.88 -0.65
C LEU A 56 7.56 -4.05 -0.97
N HIS A 57 7.65 -3.22 -2.01
CA HIS A 57 6.50 -2.55 -2.62
C HIS A 57 6.39 -2.95 -4.08
N LEU A 58 5.19 -3.28 -4.49
CA LEU A 58 4.87 -3.62 -5.86
C LEU A 58 3.66 -2.81 -6.32
N CYS A 59 3.86 -1.99 -7.36
CA CYS A 59 2.78 -1.35 -8.11
C CYS A 59 2.83 -1.90 -9.53
N ILE A 60 1.76 -2.48 -10.00
CA ILE A 60 1.75 -3.19 -11.29
C ILE A 60 0.43 -3.01 -12.02
N ASN A 61 0.51 -2.88 -13.33
CA ASN A 61 -0.59 -3.04 -14.28
C ASN A 61 -0.14 -3.89 -15.47
N ASP A 62 -0.96 -3.98 -16.49
CA ASP A 62 -0.69 -4.77 -17.70
C ASP A 62 0.44 -4.21 -18.61
N GLN A 63 0.93 -3.01 -18.35
CA GLN A 63 1.94 -2.34 -19.16
C GLN A 63 3.24 -2.08 -18.42
N LEU A 64 3.17 -1.85 -17.10
CA LEU A 64 4.31 -1.43 -16.31
C LEU A 64 4.21 -1.97 -14.88
N GLY A 65 5.33 -2.48 -14.37
CA GLY A 65 5.52 -2.83 -12.97
C GLY A 65 6.58 -1.95 -12.33
N PHE A 66 6.34 -1.57 -11.11
CA PHE A 66 7.28 -0.84 -10.27
C PHE A 66 7.49 -1.61 -8.97
N LEU A 67 8.71 -2.07 -8.76
CA LEU A 67 9.09 -2.87 -7.60
C LEU A 67 10.17 -2.14 -6.82
N THR A 68 9.97 -2.00 -5.51
CA THR A 68 10.97 -1.39 -4.64
C THR A 68 11.33 -2.30 -3.48
N PHE A 69 12.61 -2.36 -3.17
CA PHE A 69 13.15 -3.01 -1.99
C PHE A 69 13.89 -1.98 -1.13
N GLU A 70 13.68 -2.03 0.17
CA GLU A 70 14.46 -1.25 1.12
C GLU A 70 15.33 -2.20 1.95
N ASN A 71 16.63 -1.95 2.03
CA ASN A 71 17.53 -2.73 2.87
C ASN A 71 17.51 -2.27 4.34
N ALA A 72 18.21 -3.00 5.20
CA ALA A 72 18.26 -2.70 6.63
C ALA A 72 18.94 -1.33 6.94
N ALA A 73 19.68 -0.75 6.00
CA ALA A 73 20.28 0.57 6.12
C ALA A 73 19.37 1.71 5.66
N GLY A 74 18.14 1.38 5.18
CA GLY A 74 17.18 2.35 4.64
C GLY A 74 17.46 2.77 3.19
N GLU A 75 18.36 2.07 2.51
CA GLU A 75 18.61 2.31 1.09
C GLU A 75 17.54 1.61 0.25
N THR A 76 16.98 2.31 -0.73
CA THR A 76 15.93 1.81 -1.60
C THR A 76 16.46 1.46 -2.97
N LEU A 77 16.19 0.25 -3.42
CA LEU A 77 16.48 -0.23 -4.77
C LEU A 77 15.19 -0.26 -5.57
N TYR A 78 15.20 0.32 -6.76
CA TYR A 78 14.05 0.44 -7.65
C TYR A 78 14.23 -0.43 -8.88
N PHE A 79 13.18 -1.17 -9.24
CA PHE A 79 13.10 -1.91 -10.49
C PHE A 79 11.89 -1.43 -11.28
N ILE A 80 12.10 -1.14 -12.55
CA ILE A 80 11.01 -0.91 -13.50
C ILE A 80 10.92 -2.16 -14.37
N ILE A 81 9.74 -2.75 -14.43
CA ILE A 81 9.46 -3.97 -15.19
C ILE A 81 8.49 -3.60 -16.30
N ASN A 82 8.90 -3.79 -17.55
CA ASN A 82 8.09 -3.54 -18.73
C ASN A 82 7.99 -4.77 -19.65
N GLU A 83 8.45 -5.92 -19.17
CA GLU A 83 8.37 -7.18 -19.91
C GLU A 83 7.02 -7.86 -19.58
N PRO A 84 6.14 -8.10 -20.59
CA PRO A 84 4.77 -8.57 -20.35
C PRO A 84 4.68 -9.91 -19.61
N GLY A 85 5.60 -10.85 -19.86
CA GLY A 85 5.60 -12.14 -19.19
C GLY A 85 5.88 -12.03 -17.68
N PHE A 86 6.78 -11.13 -17.28
CA PHE A 86 7.01 -10.85 -15.87
C PHE A 86 5.84 -10.14 -15.23
N LEU A 87 5.21 -9.18 -15.93
CA LEU A 87 4.04 -8.48 -15.43
C LEU A 87 2.89 -9.45 -15.15
N MET A 88 2.62 -10.35 -16.11
CA MET A 88 1.57 -11.36 -15.96
C MET A 88 1.84 -12.31 -14.79
N LEU A 89 3.09 -12.74 -14.56
CA LEU A 89 3.42 -13.57 -13.40
C LEU A 89 3.07 -12.91 -12.06
N PHE A 90 3.32 -11.61 -11.93
CA PHE A 90 2.96 -10.87 -10.73
C PHE A 90 1.45 -10.67 -10.60
N ILE A 91 0.77 -10.39 -11.70
CA ILE A 91 -0.70 -10.27 -11.73
C ILE A 91 -1.34 -11.59 -11.32
N ASP A 92 -0.94 -12.71 -11.95
CA ASP A 92 -1.42 -14.06 -11.63
C ASP A 92 -1.17 -14.42 -10.16
N TYR A 93 0.00 -14.02 -9.62
CA TYR A 93 0.30 -14.21 -8.21
C TYR A 93 -0.66 -13.43 -7.31
N MET A 94 -0.90 -12.15 -7.60
CA MET A 94 -1.83 -11.32 -6.84
C MET A 94 -3.26 -11.87 -6.92
N GLU A 95 -3.71 -12.29 -8.11
CA GLU A 95 -5.02 -12.94 -8.29
C GLU A 95 -5.11 -14.27 -7.51
N SER A 96 -4.02 -15.03 -7.43
CA SER A 96 -3.96 -16.26 -6.62
C SER A 96 -4.13 -15.99 -5.12
N LEU A 97 -3.66 -14.83 -4.64
CA LEU A 97 -3.90 -14.39 -3.26
C LEU A 97 -5.36 -13.98 -3.05
N GLU A 98 -5.98 -13.32 -4.04
CA GLU A 98 -7.41 -13.00 -4.01
C GLU A 98 -8.30 -14.24 -3.94
N ALA A 99 -7.93 -15.32 -4.61
CA ALA A 99 -8.64 -16.59 -4.51
C ALA A 99 -8.64 -17.19 -3.08
N LYS A 100 -7.73 -16.74 -2.22
CA LYS A 100 -7.63 -17.10 -0.80
C LYS A 100 -8.20 -16.01 0.11
N LYS A 101 -9.25 -15.34 -0.32
CA LYS A 101 -9.83 -14.10 0.26
C LYS A 101 -9.91 -14.09 1.78
N ASP A 102 -10.43 -15.15 2.37
CA ASP A 102 -10.75 -15.16 3.81
C ASP A 102 -9.52 -15.20 4.73
N SER A 103 -8.35 -15.54 4.19
CA SER A 103 -7.13 -15.67 4.98
C SER A 103 -6.09 -14.58 4.74
N CYS A 104 -6.14 -13.92 3.58
CA CYS A 104 -5.06 -13.01 3.15
C CYS A 104 -5.47 -11.54 3.08
N PHE A 105 -6.76 -11.23 2.92
CA PHE A 105 -7.23 -9.85 2.79
C PHE A 105 -8.19 -9.45 3.89
N PHE A 106 -8.18 -8.16 4.23
CA PHE A 106 -9.27 -7.57 5.00
C PHE A 106 -10.54 -7.56 4.16
N SER A 107 -11.69 -7.79 4.79
CA SER A 107 -12.97 -7.51 4.14
C SER A 107 -13.09 -6.00 3.84
N PRO A 108 -14.00 -5.61 2.93
CA PRO A 108 -14.29 -4.19 2.70
C PRO A 108 -14.58 -3.43 3.99
N GLU A 109 -15.39 -4.01 4.88
CA GLU A 109 -15.78 -3.39 6.15
C GLU A 109 -14.61 -3.31 7.14
N GLU A 110 -13.74 -4.31 7.18
CA GLU A 110 -12.53 -4.29 8.00
C GLU A 110 -11.55 -3.23 7.49
N THR A 111 -11.41 -3.10 6.16
CA THR A 111 -10.57 -2.10 5.51
C THR A 111 -11.08 -0.68 5.81
N GLU A 112 -12.39 -0.45 5.66
CA GLU A 112 -13.02 0.82 5.99
C GLU A 112 -12.79 1.20 7.45
N LYS A 113 -13.07 0.28 8.37
CA LYS A 113 -12.83 0.49 9.82
C LYS A 113 -11.38 0.80 10.13
N PHE A 114 -10.44 0.12 9.47
CA PHE A 114 -9.02 0.39 9.65
C PHE A 114 -8.67 1.80 9.18
N ILE A 115 -9.08 2.20 7.97
CA ILE A 115 -8.84 3.55 7.44
C ILE A 115 -9.48 4.60 8.34
N GLN A 116 -10.75 4.40 8.75
CA GLN A 116 -11.46 5.33 9.64
C GLN A 116 -10.73 5.49 10.97
N SER A 117 -10.19 4.40 11.54
CA SER A 117 -9.41 4.47 12.78
C SER A 117 -8.16 5.36 12.65
N LYS A 118 -7.55 5.43 11.47
CA LYS A 118 -6.39 6.29 11.20
C LYS A 118 -6.79 7.75 11.02
N ILE A 119 -7.94 8.02 10.39
CA ILE A 119 -8.53 9.36 10.30
C ILE A 119 -8.84 9.89 11.71
N ASP A 120 -9.49 9.07 12.54
CA ASP A 120 -9.82 9.43 13.92
C ASP A 120 -8.57 9.72 14.78
N LEU A 121 -7.48 9.00 14.51
CA LEU A 121 -6.20 9.24 15.18
C LEU A 121 -5.59 10.59 14.79
N LEU A 122 -5.69 10.98 13.52
CA LEU A 122 -5.21 12.27 13.03
C LEU A 122 -6.06 13.43 13.57
N ASN A 123 -7.36 13.25 13.68
CA ASN A 123 -8.28 14.26 14.23
C ASN A 123 -8.08 14.53 15.73
N LYS A 124 -7.41 13.64 16.46
CA LYS A 124 -7.13 13.79 17.89
C LYS A 124 -5.80 14.48 18.19
N LYS A 125 -4.97 14.69 17.18
CA LYS A 125 -3.69 15.40 17.27
C LYS A 125 -3.85 16.86 16.96
#